data_8c5065203f1fe447ca8eef6d5ac8a36a
#
_entry.id   8c5065203f1fe447ca8eef6d5ac8a36a
#
_cell.length_a   1.000
_cell.length_b   1.000
_cell.length_c   1.000
_cell.angle_alpha   90.00
_cell.angle_beta   90.00
_cell.angle_gamma   90.00
#
_symmetry.space_group_name_H-M   'P 1'
#
loop_
_entity.id
_entity.type
_entity.pdbx_description
1 polymer ?
#
loop_
_entity_poly.entity_id
_entity_poly.type
_entity_poly.pdbx_seq_one_letter_code
_entity_poly.pdbx_strand_id
1 'polypeptide(L)'
;MDAYTLSGKMITLQEPAIKSGGEGAVYNIIGYNNVVAKIYLSKADAKERESKIREMSSLSETLGFRKTHILDDIAWPLAPLFNKSKEYIGFGMSRITAKFELDDIYSLSQKTNAGMNTDEKIKTLISLCTVVEKLHSCGQIFGDFNPNNIKIDSNCNVKFVDSDSYHFSAGKSVYPCVVCA
;
A
#
# COMPACT_ATOMS: atom_id res chain seq x y z
N MET A 1 -18.17 -0.89 10.99
CA MET A 1 -18.64 -0.70 9.59
C MET A 1 -18.45 -2.01 8.83
N ASP A 2 -19.41 -2.40 7.96
CA ASP A 2 -19.31 -3.64 7.18
C ASP A 2 -18.94 -3.36 5.74
N ALA A 3 -18.11 -4.24 5.17
CA ALA A 3 -17.74 -4.26 3.77
C ALA A 3 -17.89 -5.69 3.21
N TYR A 4 -17.89 -5.80 1.89
CA TYR A 4 -18.12 -7.08 1.21
C TYR A 4 -17.05 -7.33 0.16
N THR A 5 -16.56 -8.56 0.09
CA THR A 5 -15.66 -9.00 -0.98
C THR A 5 -16.42 -9.18 -2.30
N LEU A 6 -15.70 -9.37 -3.39
CA LEU A 6 -16.29 -9.66 -4.71
C LEU A 6 -17.19 -10.94 -4.69
N SER A 7 -16.84 -11.93 -3.86
CA SER A 7 -17.65 -13.15 -3.68
C SER A 7 -18.87 -12.94 -2.77
N GLY A 8 -19.10 -11.75 -2.25
CA GLY A 8 -20.19 -11.44 -1.33
C GLY A 8 -19.92 -11.80 0.13
N LYS A 9 -18.72 -12.25 0.49
CA LYS A 9 -18.35 -12.48 1.89
C LYS A 9 -18.29 -11.15 2.63
N MET A 10 -19.05 -11.06 3.74
CA MET A 10 -19.01 -9.91 4.64
C MET A 10 -17.74 -9.92 5.47
N ILE A 11 -17.13 -8.75 5.63
CA ILE A 11 -16.05 -8.47 6.56
C ILE A 11 -16.42 -7.26 7.42
N THR A 12 -16.02 -7.29 8.68
CA THR A 12 -16.30 -6.18 9.61
C THR A 12 -15.03 -5.38 9.84
N LEU A 13 -15.11 -4.08 9.59
CA LEU A 13 -14.04 -3.12 9.82
C LEU A 13 -14.17 -2.54 11.22
N GLN A 14 -13.06 -2.58 11.97
CA GLN A 14 -12.99 -2.09 13.34
C GLN A 14 -12.82 -0.58 13.38
N GLU A 15 -13.73 0.11 14.03
CA GLU A 15 -13.63 1.54 14.30
C GLU A 15 -12.97 1.81 15.67
N PRO A 16 -12.25 2.94 15.80
CA PRO A 16 -11.96 3.94 14.79
C PRO A 16 -10.91 3.46 13.77
N ALA A 17 -10.76 4.21 12.66
CA ALA A 17 -9.69 3.97 11.68
C ALA A 17 -8.30 4.03 12.33
N ILE A 18 -7.37 3.20 11.86
CA ILE A 18 -5.97 3.21 12.29
C ILE A 18 -5.29 4.52 11.83
N LYS A 19 -5.58 4.94 10.61
CA LYS A 19 -5.05 6.15 9.99
C LYS A 19 -6.10 6.73 9.05
N SER A 20 -6.20 8.06 8.99
CA SER A 20 -7.02 8.78 8.02
C SER A 20 -6.15 9.80 7.29
N GLY A 21 -6.35 9.93 5.99
CA GLY A 21 -5.71 10.90 5.10
C GLY A 21 -6.73 11.62 4.23
N GLY A 22 -6.27 12.43 3.28
CA GLY A 22 -7.16 13.20 2.40
C GLY A 22 -8.01 12.33 1.45
N GLU A 23 -7.51 11.19 1.02
CA GLU A 23 -8.18 10.31 0.04
C GLU A 23 -8.96 9.16 0.69
N GLY A 24 -8.55 8.70 1.89
CA GLY A 24 -9.12 7.51 2.49
C GLY A 24 -8.71 7.28 3.93
N ALA A 25 -9.33 6.26 4.53
CA ALA A 25 -9.05 5.81 5.88
C ALA A 25 -8.72 4.32 5.90
N VAL A 26 -7.77 3.92 6.75
CA VAL A 26 -7.30 2.55 6.90
C VAL A 26 -7.89 1.95 8.18
N TYR A 27 -8.47 0.75 8.06
CA TYR A 27 -9.15 0.06 9.14
C TYR A 27 -8.56 -1.32 9.39
N ASN A 28 -8.58 -1.76 10.64
CA ASN A 28 -8.42 -3.18 10.97
C ASN A 28 -9.64 -3.97 10.44
N ILE A 29 -9.38 -5.21 10.02
CA ILE A 29 -10.44 -6.14 9.66
C ILE A 29 -10.53 -7.16 10.79
N ILE A 30 -11.71 -7.30 11.41
CA ILE A 30 -11.93 -8.24 12.51
C ILE A 30 -11.68 -9.67 12.01
N GLY A 31 -10.85 -10.42 12.74
CA GLY A 31 -10.45 -11.78 12.38
C GLY A 31 -9.28 -11.89 11.38
N TYR A 32 -8.69 -10.75 10.95
CA TYR A 32 -7.54 -10.73 10.05
C TYR A 32 -6.42 -9.84 10.57
N ASN A 33 -5.35 -10.45 11.12
CA ASN A 33 -4.27 -9.69 11.73
C ASN A 33 -3.28 -9.09 10.72
N ASN A 34 -3.11 -9.75 9.56
CA ASN A 34 -2.10 -9.40 8.55
C ASN A 34 -2.68 -8.61 7.36
N VAL A 35 -3.96 -8.26 7.42
CA VAL A 35 -4.66 -7.52 6.36
C VAL A 35 -5.38 -6.34 6.98
N VAL A 36 -5.39 -5.23 6.26
CA VAL A 36 -6.14 -4.01 6.59
C VAL A 36 -6.97 -3.58 5.39
N ALA A 37 -7.96 -2.72 5.61
CA ALA A 37 -8.79 -2.18 4.54
C ALA A 37 -8.54 -0.68 4.39
N LYS A 38 -8.23 -0.19 3.18
CA LYS A 38 -8.29 1.22 2.80
C LYS A 38 -9.68 1.50 2.21
N ILE A 39 -10.41 2.44 2.80
CA ILE A 39 -11.74 2.87 2.36
C ILE A 39 -11.63 4.32 1.90
N TYR A 40 -12.05 4.61 0.68
CA TYR A 40 -12.04 5.96 0.14
C TYR A 40 -13.10 6.83 0.80
N LEU A 41 -12.77 8.11 1.01
CA LEU A 41 -13.71 9.09 1.58
C LEU A 41 -14.70 9.60 0.54
N SER A 42 -14.29 9.68 -0.73
CA SER A 42 -15.10 10.13 -1.85
C SER A 42 -15.56 8.96 -2.72
N LYS A 43 -16.84 8.92 -3.06
CA LYS A 43 -17.37 7.96 -4.04
C LYS A 43 -16.81 8.17 -5.44
N ALA A 44 -16.45 9.40 -5.79
CA ALA A 44 -15.85 9.73 -7.08
C ALA A 44 -14.46 9.11 -7.20
N ASP A 45 -13.61 9.29 -6.18
CA ASP A 45 -12.27 8.72 -6.14
C ASP A 45 -12.31 7.19 -6.12
N ALA A 46 -13.23 6.61 -5.35
CA ALA A 46 -13.44 5.17 -5.35
C ALA A 46 -13.75 4.65 -6.76
N LYS A 47 -14.71 5.27 -7.45
CA LYS A 47 -15.13 4.86 -8.80
C LYS A 47 -14.00 4.98 -9.83
N GLU A 48 -13.23 6.05 -9.76
CA GLU A 48 -12.08 6.27 -10.66
C GLU A 48 -11.00 5.18 -10.49
N ARG A 49 -10.75 4.77 -9.27
CA ARG A 49 -9.68 3.80 -8.94
C ARG A 49 -10.11 2.32 -9.03
N GLU A 50 -11.41 2.04 -9.15
CA GLU A 50 -11.93 0.67 -9.11
C GLU A 50 -11.27 -0.25 -10.14
N SER A 51 -11.18 0.19 -11.41
CA SER A 51 -10.61 -0.62 -12.50
C SER A 51 -9.14 -0.97 -12.21
N LYS A 52 -8.34 0.03 -11.85
CA LYS A 52 -6.93 -0.15 -11.47
C LYS A 52 -6.77 -1.15 -10.32
N ILE A 53 -7.53 -0.99 -9.25
CA ILE A 53 -7.44 -1.85 -8.07
C ILE A 53 -7.86 -3.30 -8.38
N ARG A 54 -8.84 -3.51 -9.23
CA ARG A 54 -9.22 -4.86 -9.69
C ARG A 54 -8.08 -5.55 -10.45
N GLU A 55 -7.42 -4.85 -11.35
CA GLU A 55 -6.28 -5.40 -12.10
C GLU A 55 -5.06 -5.63 -11.19
N MET A 56 -4.75 -4.70 -10.28
CA MET A 56 -3.68 -4.87 -9.28
C MET A 56 -3.95 -6.09 -8.38
N SER A 57 -5.19 -6.26 -7.92
CA SER A 57 -5.57 -7.43 -7.11
C SER A 57 -5.42 -8.73 -7.88
N SER A 58 -5.82 -8.76 -9.15
CA SER A 58 -5.64 -9.92 -10.02
C SER A 58 -4.17 -10.27 -10.24
N LEU A 59 -3.30 -9.27 -10.44
CA LEU A 59 -1.85 -9.47 -10.55
C LEU A 59 -1.27 -10.11 -9.29
N SER A 60 -1.73 -9.71 -8.10
CA SER A 60 -1.25 -10.24 -6.83
C SER A 60 -1.50 -11.75 -6.66
N GLU A 61 -2.45 -12.32 -7.39
CA GLU A 61 -2.75 -13.75 -7.38
C GLU A 61 -1.85 -14.57 -8.31
N THR A 62 -1.13 -13.92 -9.24
CA THR A 62 -0.25 -14.62 -10.18
C THR A 62 0.97 -15.23 -9.47
N LEU A 63 1.37 -16.41 -9.95
CA LEU A 63 2.53 -17.12 -9.39
C LEU A 63 3.83 -16.30 -9.55
N GLY A 64 3.98 -15.58 -10.67
CA GLY A 64 5.15 -14.73 -10.93
C GLY A 64 5.27 -13.63 -9.89
N PHE A 65 4.20 -12.90 -9.63
CA PHE A 65 4.18 -11.82 -8.65
C PHE A 65 4.43 -12.34 -7.22
N ARG A 66 3.81 -13.45 -6.83
CA ARG A 66 3.99 -14.05 -5.50
C ARG A 66 5.42 -14.55 -5.24
N LYS A 67 6.11 -15.07 -6.25
CA LYS A 67 7.51 -15.54 -6.13
C LYS A 67 8.51 -14.43 -5.84
N THR A 68 8.17 -13.16 -6.09
CA THR A 68 9.05 -12.04 -5.77
C THR A 68 9.05 -11.67 -4.28
N HIS A 69 8.10 -12.20 -3.50
CA HIS A 69 7.85 -11.81 -2.10
C HIS A 69 7.62 -10.30 -1.91
N ILE A 70 7.18 -9.60 -2.96
CA ILE A 70 6.97 -8.17 -2.93
C ILE A 70 5.79 -7.77 -2.02
N LEU A 71 4.82 -8.69 -1.83
CA LEU A 71 3.68 -8.49 -0.93
C LEU A 71 4.08 -8.35 0.54
N ASP A 72 5.28 -8.81 0.90
CA ASP A 72 5.84 -8.64 2.25
C ASP A 72 6.38 -7.21 2.45
N ASP A 73 6.67 -6.51 1.36
CA ASP A 73 7.34 -5.21 1.36
C ASP A 73 6.42 -4.05 0.95
N ILE A 74 5.27 -4.33 0.30
CA ILE A 74 4.37 -3.30 -0.22
C ILE A 74 2.93 -3.57 0.25
N ALA A 75 2.24 -2.51 0.70
CA ALA A 75 0.80 -2.54 0.98
C ALA A 75 0.01 -2.62 -0.35
N TRP A 76 0.15 -3.75 -1.06
CA TRP A 76 -0.45 -3.98 -2.37
C TRP A 76 -1.92 -4.35 -2.26
N PRO A 77 -2.80 -3.88 -3.19
CA PRO A 77 -4.19 -4.31 -3.24
C PRO A 77 -4.32 -5.82 -3.42
N LEU A 78 -5.03 -6.47 -2.50
CA LEU A 78 -5.27 -7.92 -2.51
C LEU A 78 -6.68 -8.27 -2.96
N ALA A 79 -7.66 -7.44 -2.61
CA ALA A 79 -9.06 -7.68 -2.96
C ALA A 79 -9.87 -6.38 -2.95
N PRO A 80 -10.69 -6.11 -3.96
CA PRO A 80 -11.62 -4.99 -3.95
C PRO A 80 -12.73 -5.19 -2.92
N LEU A 81 -13.18 -4.11 -2.30
CA LEU A 81 -14.22 -4.09 -1.27
C LEU A 81 -15.41 -3.24 -1.71
N PHE A 82 -16.59 -3.70 -1.33
CA PHE A 82 -17.88 -3.14 -1.74
C PHE A 82 -18.74 -2.86 -0.51
N ASN A 83 -19.67 -1.93 -0.65
CA ASN A 83 -20.74 -1.73 0.32
C ASN A 83 -21.90 -2.74 0.09
N LYS A 84 -22.93 -2.69 0.94
CA LYS A 84 -24.12 -3.55 0.84
C LYS A 84 -24.86 -3.40 -0.50
N SER A 85 -24.77 -2.23 -1.14
CA SER A 85 -25.39 -1.94 -2.46
C SER A 85 -24.49 -2.37 -3.63
N LYS A 86 -23.40 -3.09 -3.37
CA LYS A 86 -22.39 -3.54 -4.36
C LYS A 86 -21.64 -2.38 -5.05
N GLU A 87 -21.62 -1.19 -4.46
CA GLU A 87 -20.77 -0.11 -4.92
C GLU A 87 -19.35 -0.32 -4.38
N TYR A 88 -18.33 -0.13 -5.20
CA TYR A 88 -16.94 -0.20 -4.78
C TYR A 88 -16.62 0.94 -3.81
N ILE A 89 -15.96 0.61 -2.69
CA ILE A 89 -15.63 1.56 -1.62
C ILE A 89 -14.15 1.57 -1.23
N GLY A 90 -13.36 0.60 -1.66
CA GLY A 90 -11.97 0.47 -1.27
C GLY A 90 -11.42 -0.93 -1.49
N PHE A 91 -10.34 -1.26 -0.81
CA PHE A 91 -9.66 -2.54 -1.00
C PHE A 91 -8.99 -3.04 0.27
N GLY A 92 -8.83 -4.37 0.34
CA GLY A 92 -7.98 -5.03 1.33
C GLY A 92 -6.53 -5.05 0.85
N MET A 93 -5.58 -4.84 1.76
CA MET A 93 -4.13 -4.86 1.48
C MET A 93 -3.35 -5.47 2.63
N SER A 94 -2.10 -5.88 2.38
CA SER A 94 -1.18 -6.36 3.42
C SER A 94 -0.98 -5.28 4.48
N ARG A 95 -0.98 -5.70 5.75
CA ARG A 95 -0.62 -4.81 6.87
C ARG A 95 0.88 -4.55 6.85
N ILE A 96 1.27 -3.31 6.74
CA ILE A 96 2.64 -2.87 6.92
C ILE A 96 2.83 -2.42 8.38
N THR A 97 3.82 -3.04 9.05
CA THR A 97 4.26 -2.62 10.38
C THR A 97 5.59 -1.89 10.23
N ALA A 98 5.65 -0.67 10.70
CA ALA A 98 6.84 0.17 10.61
C ALA A 98 7.10 0.87 11.94
N LYS A 99 8.37 1.24 12.14
CA LYS A 99 8.85 2.02 13.30
C LYS A 99 9.10 3.47 12.94
N PHE A 100 9.53 3.73 11.69
CA PHE A 100 9.91 5.04 11.20
C PHE A 100 9.30 5.29 9.81
N GLU A 101 9.24 6.56 9.43
CA GLU A 101 9.10 7.03 8.05
C GLU A 101 10.48 7.41 7.50
N LEU A 102 10.65 7.46 6.19
CA LEU A 102 11.95 7.81 5.60
C LEU A 102 12.39 9.22 6.02
N ASP A 103 11.45 10.14 6.16
CA ASP A 103 11.72 11.51 6.61
C ASP A 103 12.29 11.57 8.04
N ASP A 104 11.87 10.66 8.93
CA ASP A 104 12.40 10.56 10.29
C ASP A 104 13.91 10.26 10.33
N ILE A 105 14.41 9.58 9.29
CA ILE A 105 15.81 9.12 9.23
C ILE A 105 16.73 10.16 8.62
N TYR A 106 16.25 10.87 7.59
CA TYR A 106 17.06 11.80 6.79
C TYR A 106 16.74 13.26 7.05
N SER A 107 15.75 13.54 7.91
CA SER A 107 15.45 14.92 8.32
C SER A 107 16.65 15.55 9.03
N LEU A 108 16.95 16.79 8.67
CA LEU A 108 17.94 17.61 9.37
C LEU A 108 17.44 18.11 10.74
N SER A 109 16.16 17.95 11.04
CA SER A 109 15.56 18.30 12.31
C SER A 109 15.95 17.28 13.38
N GLN A 110 16.61 17.74 14.44
CA GLN A 110 16.94 16.89 15.59
C GLN A 110 15.72 16.27 16.28
N LYS A 111 14.52 16.85 16.09
CA LYS A 111 13.27 16.35 16.68
C LYS A 111 12.73 15.11 15.96
N THR A 112 13.08 14.92 14.71
CA THR A 112 12.60 13.80 13.87
C THR A 112 13.69 12.77 13.56
N ASN A 113 14.93 13.00 14.02
CA ASN A 113 16.03 12.06 13.81
C ASN A 113 15.77 10.76 14.59
N ALA A 114 15.55 9.67 13.89
CA ALA A 114 15.29 8.34 14.44
C ALA A 114 16.47 7.74 15.24
N GLY A 115 17.60 8.45 15.37
CA GLY A 115 18.78 8.00 16.08
C GLY A 115 19.52 6.84 15.40
N MET A 116 19.24 6.57 14.12
CA MET A 116 19.89 5.50 13.36
C MET A 116 21.36 5.84 13.08
N ASN A 117 22.24 4.86 13.30
CA ASN A 117 23.65 4.98 12.96
C ASN A 117 23.89 4.83 11.45
N THR A 118 25.12 5.03 10.99
CA THR A 118 25.49 4.99 9.58
C THR A 118 25.21 3.62 8.94
N ASP A 119 25.50 2.53 9.63
CA ASP A 119 25.31 1.18 9.11
C ASP A 119 23.82 0.85 8.93
N GLU A 120 22.97 1.29 9.86
CA GLU A 120 21.52 1.17 9.76
C GLU A 120 20.96 1.98 8.59
N LYS A 121 21.47 3.20 8.37
CA LYS A 121 21.11 4.02 7.21
C LYS A 121 21.51 3.37 5.89
N ILE A 122 22.71 2.77 5.82
CA ILE A 122 23.19 2.04 4.64
C ILE A 122 22.29 0.81 4.39
N LYS A 123 21.96 0.03 5.43
CA LYS A 123 21.04 -1.12 5.31
C LYS A 123 19.68 -0.68 4.76
N THR A 124 19.15 0.43 5.25
CA THR A 124 17.86 1.00 4.78
C THR A 124 17.95 1.36 3.29
N LEU A 125 19.03 1.99 2.83
CA LEU A 125 19.22 2.31 1.42
C LEU A 125 19.32 1.07 0.53
N ILE A 126 20.06 0.05 0.98
CA ILE A 126 20.13 -1.24 0.27
C ILE A 126 18.75 -1.89 0.18
N SER A 127 18.00 -1.90 1.28
CA SER A 127 16.63 -2.42 1.30
C SER A 127 15.72 -1.64 0.36
N LEU A 128 15.83 -0.30 0.32
CA LEU A 128 15.08 0.54 -0.61
C LEU A 128 15.32 0.13 -2.08
N CYS A 129 16.58 0.02 -2.46
CA CYS A 129 16.95 -0.42 -3.81
C CYS A 129 16.39 -1.82 -4.13
N THR A 130 16.46 -2.75 -3.17
CA THR A 130 15.95 -4.12 -3.33
C THR A 130 14.44 -4.14 -3.56
N VAL A 131 13.66 -3.36 -2.81
CA VAL A 131 12.19 -3.32 -2.99
C VAL A 131 11.81 -2.66 -4.32
N VAL A 132 12.51 -1.59 -4.71
CA VAL A 132 12.32 -0.96 -6.03
C VAL A 132 12.65 -1.93 -7.16
N GLU A 133 13.76 -2.67 -7.07
CA GLU A 133 14.14 -3.71 -8.05
C GLU A 133 13.07 -4.80 -8.17
N LYS A 134 12.55 -5.31 -7.05
CA LYS A 134 11.44 -6.28 -7.05
C LYS A 134 10.23 -5.73 -7.77
N LEU A 135 9.85 -4.47 -7.51
CA LEU A 135 8.70 -3.82 -8.15
C LEU A 135 8.90 -3.69 -9.66
N HIS A 136 10.08 -3.22 -10.08
CA HIS A 136 10.43 -3.10 -11.49
C HIS A 136 10.49 -4.45 -12.20
N SER A 137 10.97 -5.51 -11.52
CA SER A 137 10.98 -6.86 -12.09
C SER A 137 9.58 -7.42 -12.36
N CYS A 138 8.56 -6.89 -11.67
CA CYS A 138 7.14 -7.16 -11.93
C CYS A 138 6.54 -6.26 -13.03
N GLY A 139 7.34 -5.41 -13.68
CA GLY A 139 6.89 -4.46 -14.69
C GLY A 139 6.10 -3.27 -14.11
N GLN A 140 6.22 -3.01 -12.81
CA GLN A 140 5.52 -1.92 -12.13
C GLN A 140 6.47 -0.81 -11.71
N ILE A 141 5.98 0.42 -11.60
CA ILE A 141 6.78 1.60 -11.28
C ILE A 141 6.22 2.28 -10.03
N PHE A 142 7.10 2.57 -9.09
CA PHE A 142 6.79 3.39 -7.94
C PHE A 142 6.67 4.86 -8.38
N GLY A 143 5.43 5.33 -8.50
CA GLY A 143 5.15 6.64 -9.08
C GLY A 143 5.19 7.81 -8.09
N ASP A 144 4.77 7.59 -6.84
CA ASP A 144 4.73 8.62 -5.79
C ASP A 144 5.85 8.39 -4.77
N PHE A 145 7.05 8.90 -5.06
CA PHE A 145 8.23 8.77 -4.20
C PHE A 145 8.21 9.80 -3.05
N ASN A 146 7.11 9.82 -2.31
CA ASN A 146 6.95 10.66 -1.13
C ASN A 146 7.59 9.96 0.08
N PRO A 147 8.48 10.63 0.86
CA PRO A 147 9.08 10.05 2.07
C PRO A 147 8.08 9.49 3.08
N ASN A 148 6.87 10.06 3.15
CA ASN A 148 5.80 9.57 4.03
C ASN A 148 5.21 8.23 3.56
N ASN A 149 5.41 7.83 2.30
CA ASN A 149 4.95 6.56 1.74
C ASN A 149 6.00 5.46 1.88
N ILE A 150 7.19 5.80 2.37
CA ILE A 150 8.31 4.90 2.59
C ILE A 150 8.47 4.68 4.09
N LYS A 151 8.14 3.47 4.54
CA LYS A 151 8.18 3.05 5.93
C LYS A 151 9.41 2.18 6.18
N ILE A 152 9.92 2.19 7.41
CA ILE A 152 11.09 1.41 7.81
C ILE A 152 10.73 0.61 9.06
N ASP A 153 10.95 -0.69 9.04
CA ASP A 153 10.74 -1.56 10.19
C ASP A 153 11.91 -1.52 11.17
N SER A 154 11.81 -2.26 12.29
CA SER A 154 12.84 -2.34 13.32
C SER A 154 14.15 -3.00 12.86
N ASN A 155 14.15 -3.67 11.72
CA ASN A 155 15.29 -4.36 11.13
C ASN A 155 15.92 -3.58 9.97
N CYS A 156 15.53 -2.31 9.79
CA CYS A 156 15.94 -1.44 8.68
C CYS A 156 15.42 -1.90 7.30
N ASN A 157 14.38 -2.75 7.24
CA ASN A 157 13.76 -3.08 5.98
C ASN A 157 12.77 -2.01 5.57
N VAL A 158 12.84 -1.63 4.29
CA VAL A 158 11.91 -0.68 3.69
C VAL A 158 10.59 -1.36 3.33
N LYS A 159 9.51 -0.67 3.61
CA LYS A 159 8.14 -1.06 3.28
C LYS A 159 7.45 0.12 2.59
N PHE A 160 6.69 -0.15 1.54
CA PHE A 160 5.95 0.85 0.81
C PHE A 160 4.46 0.81 1.13
N VAL A 161 3.87 1.98 1.26
CA VAL A 161 2.42 2.16 1.41
C VAL A 161 1.86 3.01 0.29
N ASP A 162 0.53 3.10 0.22
CA ASP A 162 -0.19 3.95 -0.75
C ASP A 162 0.03 3.54 -2.22
N SER A 163 0.09 2.22 -2.46
CA SER A 163 0.38 1.65 -3.77
C SER A 163 -0.71 1.90 -4.83
N ASP A 164 -1.91 2.30 -4.44
CA ASP A 164 -2.97 2.69 -5.37
C ASP A 164 -2.66 4.01 -6.13
N SER A 165 -1.67 4.78 -5.68
CA SER A 165 -1.13 5.95 -6.40
C SER A 165 -0.07 5.59 -7.47
N TYR A 166 0.48 4.37 -7.49
CA TYR A 166 1.57 3.97 -8.39
C TYR A 166 1.19 4.04 -9.86
N HIS A 167 2.20 4.20 -10.72
CA HIS A 167 2.04 3.89 -12.14
C HIS A 167 1.90 2.37 -12.30
N PHE A 168 0.77 1.93 -12.81
CA PHE A 168 0.46 0.51 -12.95
C PHE A 168 0.15 0.16 -14.41
N SER A 169 0.70 -0.94 -14.88
CA SER A 169 0.47 -1.47 -16.22
C SER A 169 0.08 -2.94 -16.17
N ALA A 170 -0.99 -3.31 -16.86
CA ALA A 170 -1.42 -4.69 -17.04
C ALA A 170 -1.90 -4.91 -18.48
N GLY A 171 -1.18 -5.71 -19.24
CA GLY A 171 -1.49 -5.95 -20.65
C GLY A 171 -1.52 -4.66 -21.47
N LYS A 172 -2.73 -4.27 -21.95
CA LYS A 172 -2.93 -3.01 -22.67
C LYS A 172 -3.38 -1.84 -21.80
N SER A 173 -3.74 -2.10 -20.54
CA SER A 173 -4.20 -1.08 -19.62
C SER A 173 -3.01 -0.38 -18.97
N VAL A 174 -3.01 0.95 -18.97
CA VAL A 174 -2.00 1.78 -18.32
C VAL A 174 -2.72 2.77 -17.42
N TYR A 175 -2.35 2.80 -16.15
CA TYR A 175 -2.87 3.69 -15.13
C TYR A 175 -1.71 4.59 -14.66
N PRO A 176 -1.62 5.83 -15.14
CA PRO A 176 -0.54 6.74 -14.78
C PRO A 176 -0.58 7.11 -13.29
N CYS A 177 0.57 7.47 -12.75
CA CYS A 177 0.65 8.12 -11.44
C CYS A 177 0.10 9.54 -11.53
N VAL A 178 -0.84 9.87 -10.65
CA VAL A 178 -1.49 11.19 -10.64
C VAL A 178 -0.53 12.30 -10.17
N VAL A 179 0.46 11.96 -9.36
CA VAL A 179 1.41 12.92 -8.75
C VAL A 179 2.52 13.34 -9.71
N CYS A 180 2.72 12.61 -10.79
CA CYS A 180 3.77 12.88 -11.78
C CYS A 180 3.26 13.65 -13.02
N ALA A 181 2.04 14.17 -12.98
CA ALA A 181 1.42 14.92 -14.07
C ALA A 181 1.58 16.43 -13.90
#